data_8806746520146ee87399ac4b88a254b1
#
_entry.id   8806746520146ee87399ac4b88a254b1
#
_cell.length_a   1.000
_cell.length_b   1.000
_cell.length_c   1.000
_cell.angle_alpha   90.00
_cell.angle_beta   90.00
_cell.angle_gamma   90.00
#
_symmetry.space_group_name_H-M   'P 1'
#
loop_
_entity.id
_entity.type
_entity.pdbx_description
1 polymer ?
#
loop_
_entity_poly.entity_id
_entity_poly.type
_entity_poly.pdbx_seq_one_letter_code
_entity_poly.pdbx_strand_id
1 'polypeptide(L)'
;MRFFEMNNIFVYIEMEGGKVADVSLELLTKGRELATTLGVKLEAVVLGHNLAGIEKELAKYGADTVWVADDPLFSPFRTLPHTAVLCGLIGQEKPQIALFGATPVGRDFAPRVSSALHSGLTADCTQLEIGDHKDAKTGTEYKNLLYQIRPAFGGNIIATIVNPDHRPQMATVREGKSEAK
;
A
#
# COMPACT_ATOMS: atom_id res chain seq x y z
N MET A 1 22.58 2.43 -13.58
CA MET A 1 21.83 2.93 -12.42
C MET A 1 20.49 3.45 -12.92
N ARG A 2 19.38 2.87 -12.49
CA ARG A 2 18.04 3.32 -12.85
C ARG A 2 17.47 4.12 -11.71
N PHE A 3 17.17 5.39 -11.93
CA PHE A 3 16.48 6.24 -10.97
C PHE A 3 15.00 6.25 -11.34
N PHE A 4 14.14 5.90 -10.40
CA PHE A 4 12.71 6.19 -10.48
C PHE A 4 12.45 7.52 -9.77
N GLU A 5 11.47 8.26 -10.23
CA GLU A 5 11.01 9.43 -9.48
C GLU A 5 10.60 9.01 -8.07
N MET A 6 11.05 9.76 -7.07
CA MET A 6 10.72 9.53 -5.66
C MET A 6 9.35 10.15 -5.39
N ASN A 7 8.29 9.37 -5.67
CA ASN A 7 6.91 9.78 -5.45
C ASN A 7 6.39 9.29 -4.09
N ASN A 8 5.20 9.71 -3.73
CA ASN A 8 4.59 9.47 -2.43
C ASN A 8 4.19 7.99 -2.23
N ILE A 9 3.82 7.65 -1.00
CA ILE A 9 3.32 6.33 -0.62
C ILE A 9 1.81 6.43 -0.44
N PHE A 10 1.05 5.53 -1.06
CA PHE A 10 -0.37 5.35 -0.85
C PHE A 10 -0.64 4.22 0.14
N VAL A 11 -1.55 4.47 1.09
CA VAL A 11 -2.17 3.45 1.92
C VAL A 11 -3.66 3.47 1.66
N TYR A 12 -4.20 2.35 1.17
CA TYR A 12 -5.64 2.19 1.04
C TYR A 12 -6.26 1.95 2.42
N ILE A 13 -7.25 2.76 2.75
CA ILE A 13 -7.97 2.73 4.02
C ILE A 13 -9.24 1.90 3.88
N GLU A 14 -9.28 0.77 4.55
CA GLU A 14 -10.45 -0.10 4.62
C GLU A 14 -11.42 0.40 5.67
N MET A 15 -12.71 0.44 5.30
CA MET A 15 -13.79 0.81 6.20
C MET A 15 -14.56 -0.45 6.61
N GLU A 16 -14.73 -0.64 7.91
CA GLU A 16 -15.47 -1.77 8.48
C GLU A 16 -16.52 -1.25 9.47
N GLY A 17 -17.79 -1.55 9.23
CA GLY A 17 -18.88 -1.11 10.09
C GLY A 17 -18.96 0.41 10.30
N GLY A 18 -18.57 1.21 9.32
CA GLY A 18 -18.55 2.68 9.37
C GLY A 18 -17.35 3.28 10.13
N LYS A 19 -16.34 2.47 10.45
CA LYS A 19 -15.09 2.88 11.08
C LYS A 19 -13.89 2.47 10.25
N VAL A 20 -12.76 3.11 10.48
CA VAL A 20 -11.47 2.69 9.90
C VAL A 20 -11.08 1.33 10.49
N ALA A 21 -10.75 0.36 9.64
CA ALA A 21 -10.26 -0.95 10.08
C ALA A 21 -8.87 -0.82 10.73
N ASP A 22 -8.64 -1.59 11.80
CA ASP A 22 -7.39 -1.52 12.58
C ASP A 22 -6.15 -1.78 11.71
N VAL A 23 -6.23 -2.70 10.77
CA VAL A 23 -5.16 -2.98 9.81
C VAL A 23 -4.74 -1.74 9.02
N SER A 24 -5.69 -0.86 8.68
CA SER A 24 -5.39 0.38 7.96
C SER A 24 -4.65 1.39 8.83
N LEU A 25 -4.95 1.46 10.12
CA LEU A 25 -4.24 2.31 11.08
C LEU A 25 -2.80 1.81 11.31
N GLU A 26 -2.61 0.49 11.43
CA GLU A 26 -1.28 -0.13 11.47
C GLU A 26 -0.48 0.17 10.20
N LEU A 27 -1.11 0.06 9.02
CA LEU A 27 -0.48 0.37 7.74
C LEU A 27 -0.09 1.83 7.60
N LEU A 28 -0.89 2.77 8.12
CA LEU A 28 -0.51 4.19 8.15
C LEU A 28 0.74 4.40 9.00
N THR A 29 0.80 3.78 10.18
CA THR A 29 1.98 3.85 11.04
C THR A 29 3.23 3.32 10.32
N LYS A 30 3.12 2.16 9.68
CA LYS A 30 4.22 1.58 8.89
C LYS A 30 4.55 2.42 7.66
N GLY A 31 3.54 2.91 6.97
CA GLY A 31 3.71 3.83 5.83
C GLY A 31 4.45 5.10 6.22
N ARG A 32 4.21 5.64 7.43
CA ARG A 32 4.95 6.81 7.94
C ARG A 32 6.43 6.52 8.12
N GLU A 33 6.78 5.36 8.66
CA GLU A 33 8.20 4.94 8.78
C GLU A 33 8.88 4.87 7.41
N LEU A 34 8.24 4.21 6.44
CA LEU A 34 8.76 4.08 5.07
C LEU A 34 8.87 5.45 4.39
N ALA A 35 7.86 6.30 4.51
CA ALA A 35 7.84 7.64 3.91
C ALA A 35 8.93 8.53 4.51
N THR A 36 9.17 8.43 5.82
CA THR A 36 10.26 9.15 6.50
C THR A 36 11.63 8.69 5.98
N THR A 37 11.83 7.38 5.82
CA THR A 37 13.07 6.81 5.26
C THR A 37 13.33 7.28 3.83
N LEU A 38 12.26 7.39 3.02
CA LEU A 38 12.34 7.84 1.62
C LEU A 38 12.35 9.36 1.46
N GLY A 39 12.00 10.13 2.48
CA GLY A 39 11.86 11.58 2.41
C GLY A 39 10.66 12.04 1.57
N VAL A 40 9.57 11.26 1.55
CA VAL A 40 8.36 11.53 0.76
C VAL A 40 7.12 11.65 1.66
N LYS A 41 5.97 12.03 1.07
CA LYS A 41 4.69 12.10 1.80
C LYS A 41 4.03 10.72 1.90
N LEU A 42 3.27 10.57 2.98
CA LEU A 42 2.32 9.48 3.18
C LEU A 42 0.92 9.97 2.84
N GLU A 43 0.24 9.27 1.93
CA GLU A 43 -1.10 9.63 1.49
C GLU A 43 -2.08 8.48 1.76
N ALA A 44 -3.15 8.79 2.48
CA ALA A 44 -4.23 7.85 2.72
C ALA A 44 -5.28 7.98 1.60
N VAL A 45 -5.82 6.85 1.15
CA VAL A 45 -6.92 6.81 0.17
C VAL A 45 -8.09 6.06 0.78
N VAL A 46 -9.22 6.73 0.93
CA VAL A 46 -10.44 6.17 1.51
C VAL A 46 -11.63 6.35 0.57
N LEU A 47 -12.33 5.25 0.30
CA LEU A 47 -13.57 5.23 -0.46
C LEU A 47 -14.67 4.64 0.43
N GLY A 48 -15.78 5.34 0.57
CA GLY A 48 -16.86 4.91 1.45
C GLY A 48 -18.06 5.84 1.36
N HIS A 49 -18.87 5.83 2.40
CA HIS A 49 -20.04 6.71 2.53
C HIS A 49 -20.15 7.23 3.96
N ASN A 50 -20.55 8.51 4.10
CA ASN A 50 -20.60 9.24 5.37
C ASN A 50 -19.20 9.36 6.04
N LEU A 51 -18.21 9.81 5.29
CA LEU A 51 -16.80 9.90 5.70
C LEU A 51 -16.43 11.24 6.34
N ALA A 52 -17.39 12.08 6.73
CA ALA A 52 -17.12 13.41 7.29
C ALA A 52 -16.16 13.34 8.49
N GLY A 53 -15.06 14.09 8.43
CA GLY A 53 -14.06 14.19 9.50
C GLY A 53 -13.01 13.06 9.52
N ILE A 54 -13.07 12.12 8.57
CA ILE A 54 -12.12 11.00 8.46
C ILE A 54 -10.67 11.50 8.31
N GLU A 55 -10.46 12.64 7.64
CA GLU A 55 -9.16 13.25 7.44
C GLU A 55 -8.44 13.59 8.74
N LYS A 56 -9.19 14.01 9.77
CA LYS A 56 -8.65 14.33 11.09
C LYS A 56 -8.20 13.08 11.86
N GLU A 57 -8.92 11.99 11.66
CA GLU A 57 -8.57 10.70 12.25
C GLU A 57 -7.29 10.16 11.61
N LEU A 58 -7.23 10.09 10.27
CA LEU A 58 -6.10 9.53 9.54
C LEU A 58 -4.82 10.36 9.70
N ALA A 59 -4.93 11.68 9.84
CA ALA A 59 -3.80 12.56 10.11
C ALA A 59 -3.09 12.23 11.43
N LYS A 60 -3.81 11.74 12.45
CA LYS A 60 -3.21 11.32 13.74
C LYS A 60 -2.28 10.12 13.59
N TYR A 61 -2.48 9.31 12.55
CA TYR A 61 -1.64 8.15 12.22
C TYR A 61 -0.59 8.44 11.16
N GLY A 62 -0.35 9.72 10.87
CA GLY A 62 0.77 10.17 10.07
C GLY A 62 0.47 10.44 8.60
N ALA A 63 -0.79 10.42 8.15
CA ALA A 63 -1.15 10.81 6.79
C ALA A 63 -0.90 12.32 6.58
N ASP A 64 -0.12 12.67 5.55
CA ASP A 64 0.13 14.05 5.13
C ASP A 64 -0.99 14.56 4.21
N THR A 65 -1.59 13.65 3.44
CA THR A 65 -2.71 13.92 2.52
C THR A 65 -3.74 12.82 2.66
N VAL A 66 -5.02 13.16 2.57
CA VAL A 66 -6.12 12.20 2.57
C VAL A 66 -6.99 12.43 1.33
N TRP A 67 -7.02 11.43 0.46
CA TRP A 67 -7.91 11.37 -0.69
C TRP A 67 -9.21 10.71 -0.28
N VAL A 68 -10.32 11.42 -0.41
CA VAL A 68 -11.65 10.95 0.03
C VAL A 68 -12.60 10.86 -1.15
N ALA A 69 -13.19 9.68 -1.36
CA ALA A 69 -14.33 9.49 -2.24
C ALA A 69 -15.54 9.09 -1.39
N ASP A 70 -16.40 10.05 -1.09
CA ASP A 70 -17.62 9.87 -0.27
C ASP A 70 -18.85 9.79 -1.17
N ASP A 71 -19.32 8.57 -1.41
CA ASP A 71 -20.51 8.31 -2.23
C ASP A 71 -21.17 6.99 -1.80
N PRO A 72 -22.52 6.88 -1.78
CA PRO A 72 -23.24 5.63 -1.50
C PRO A 72 -22.79 4.43 -2.35
N LEU A 73 -22.24 4.66 -3.55
CA LEU A 73 -21.70 3.63 -4.42
C LEU A 73 -20.58 2.81 -3.75
N PHE A 74 -19.82 3.42 -2.83
CA PHE A 74 -18.69 2.79 -2.16
C PHE A 74 -19.04 2.11 -0.83
N SER A 75 -20.30 2.08 -0.43
CA SER A 75 -20.77 1.36 0.76
C SER A 75 -22.01 0.53 0.45
N PRO A 76 -22.00 -0.80 0.70
CA PRO A 76 -20.85 -1.62 1.12
C PRO A 76 -19.74 -1.69 0.06
N PHE A 77 -18.58 -2.26 0.43
CA PHE A 77 -17.46 -2.45 -0.49
C PHE A 77 -17.90 -3.17 -1.78
N ARG A 78 -17.47 -2.63 -2.92
CA ARG A 78 -17.68 -3.19 -4.26
C ARG A 78 -16.41 -3.10 -5.06
N THR A 79 -15.87 -4.24 -5.47
CA THR A 79 -14.54 -4.33 -6.08
C THR A 79 -14.40 -3.48 -7.34
N LEU A 80 -15.34 -3.51 -8.25
CA LEU A 80 -15.21 -2.81 -9.55
C LEU A 80 -15.16 -1.29 -9.43
N PRO A 81 -16.12 -0.61 -8.73
CA PRO A 81 -16.05 0.84 -8.57
C PRO A 81 -14.81 1.28 -7.79
N HIS A 82 -14.43 0.55 -6.74
CA HIS A 82 -13.22 0.85 -5.98
C HIS A 82 -11.96 0.72 -6.84
N THR A 83 -11.86 -0.33 -7.67
CA THR A 83 -10.75 -0.52 -8.60
C THR A 83 -10.65 0.62 -9.61
N ALA A 84 -11.77 1.03 -10.20
CA ALA A 84 -11.78 2.11 -11.20
C ALA A 84 -11.27 3.43 -10.61
N VAL A 85 -11.77 3.81 -9.43
CA VAL A 85 -11.37 5.07 -8.76
C VAL A 85 -9.91 5.03 -8.33
N LEU A 86 -9.48 3.96 -7.66
CA LEU A 86 -8.11 3.86 -7.19
C LEU A 86 -7.11 3.80 -8.34
N CYS A 87 -7.37 3.05 -9.40
CA CYS A 87 -6.50 3.02 -10.58
C CYS A 87 -6.43 4.38 -11.28
N GLY A 88 -7.54 5.11 -11.37
CA GLY A 88 -7.56 6.48 -11.89
C GLY A 88 -6.67 7.42 -11.07
N LEU A 89 -6.80 7.38 -9.75
CA LEU A 89 -5.99 8.19 -8.84
C LEU A 89 -4.49 7.81 -8.91
N ILE A 90 -4.17 6.52 -8.93
CA ILE A 90 -2.78 6.05 -9.07
C ILE A 90 -2.19 6.49 -10.42
N GLY A 91 -2.96 6.43 -11.49
CA GLY A 91 -2.52 6.90 -12.82
C GLY A 91 -2.23 8.41 -12.86
N GLN A 92 -2.94 9.20 -12.06
CA GLN A 92 -2.77 10.65 -11.94
C GLN A 92 -1.61 11.02 -11.02
N GLU A 93 -1.57 10.48 -9.81
CA GLU A 93 -0.62 10.85 -8.74
C GLU A 93 0.69 10.05 -8.77
N LYS A 94 0.70 8.90 -9.44
CA LYS A 94 1.87 8.02 -9.66
C LYS A 94 2.65 7.71 -8.38
N PRO A 95 2.01 7.16 -7.33
CA PRO A 95 2.72 6.78 -6.12
C PRO A 95 3.78 5.73 -6.44
N GLN A 96 4.90 5.74 -5.70
CA GLN A 96 5.91 4.71 -5.87
C GLN A 96 5.60 3.41 -5.11
N ILE A 97 4.76 3.48 -4.08
CA ILE A 97 4.33 2.36 -3.24
C ILE A 97 2.82 2.48 -3.00
N ALA A 98 2.11 1.36 -3.04
CA ALA A 98 0.70 1.27 -2.65
C ALA A 98 0.49 0.06 -1.73
N LEU A 99 -0.01 0.31 -0.52
CA LEU A 99 -0.18 -0.68 0.54
C LEU A 99 -1.66 -0.95 0.82
N PHE A 100 -1.97 -2.22 1.10
CA PHE A 100 -3.31 -2.72 1.40
C PHE A 100 -3.26 -3.66 2.60
N GLY A 101 -4.34 -3.75 3.39
CA GLY A 101 -4.49 -4.81 4.39
C GLY A 101 -4.66 -6.19 3.74
N ALA A 102 -4.11 -7.23 4.34
CA ALA A 102 -4.32 -8.62 3.90
C ALA A 102 -5.62 -9.21 4.48
N THR A 103 -6.68 -8.44 4.43
CA THR A 103 -8.05 -8.80 4.81
C THR A 103 -8.78 -9.51 3.66
N PRO A 104 -9.97 -10.08 3.86
CA PRO A 104 -10.79 -10.56 2.75
C PRO A 104 -11.03 -9.50 1.65
N VAL A 105 -11.25 -8.24 2.04
CA VAL A 105 -11.40 -7.11 1.10
C VAL A 105 -10.10 -6.86 0.35
N GLY A 106 -9.00 -6.69 1.06
CA GLY A 106 -7.69 -6.40 0.43
C GLY A 106 -7.20 -7.52 -0.48
N ARG A 107 -7.46 -8.77 -0.12
CA ARG A 107 -7.12 -9.95 -0.95
C ARG A 107 -7.93 -10.07 -2.23
N ASP A 108 -9.15 -9.55 -2.27
CA ASP A 108 -9.94 -9.43 -3.51
C ASP A 108 -9.56 -8.17 -4.30
N PHE A 109 -9.34 -7.06 -3.62
CA PHE A 109 -9.16 -5.74 -4.23
C PHE A 109 -7.74 -5.51 -4.81
N ALA A 110 -6.70 -5.73 -4.00
CA ALA A 110 -5.33 -5.42 -4.41
C ALA A 110 -4.86 -6.16 -5.68
N PRO A 111 -5.19 -7.45 -5.91
CA PRO A 111 -4.83 -8.15 -7.15
C PRO A 111 -5.51 -7.54 -8.39
N ARG A 112 -6.74 -7.02 -8.26
CA ARG A 112 -7.45 -6.37 -9.38
C ARG A 112 -6.80 -5.04 -9.74
N VAL A 113 -6.42 -4.25 -8.74
CA VAL A 113 -5.66 -3.01 -8.94
C VAL A 113 -4.30 -3.32 -9.60
N SER A 114 -3.57 -4.30 -9.08
CA SER A 114 -2.29 -4.76 -9.61
C SER A 114 -2.40 -5.17 -11.08
N SER A 115 -3.40 -5.98 -11.41
CA SER A 115 -3.65 -6.43 -12.78
C SER A 115 -3.99 -5.28 -13.72
N ALA A 116 -4.86 -4.35 -13.29
CA ALA A 116 -5.24 -3.19 -14.10
C ALA A 116 -4.07 -2.24 -14.38
N LEU A 117 -3.12 -2.13 -13.44
CA LEU A 117 -1.94 -1.27 -13.55
C LEU A 117 -0.73 -1.99 -14.16
N HIS A 118 -0.84 -3.27 -14.47
CA HIS A 118 0.28 -4.12 -14.90
C HIS A 118 1.50 -4.02 -13.98
N SER A 119 1.26 -3.94 -12.66
CA SER A 119 2.28 -3.84 -11.63
C SER A 119 2.29 -5.08 -10.74
N GLY A 120 3.47 -5.47 -10.23
CA GLY A 120 3.58 -6.63 -9.34
C GLY A 120 2.97 -6.38 -7.97
N LEU A 121 2.39 -7.44 -7.38
CA LEU A 121 1.84 -7.44 -6.03
C LEU A 121 2.42 -8.60 -5.24
N THR A 122 2.95 -8.31 -4.04
CA THR A 122 3.29 -9.35 -3.07
C THR A 122 2.21 -9.45 -2.02
N ALA A 123 1.60 -10.63 -1.92
CA ALA A 123 0.51 -10.87 -0.98
C ALA A 123 1.03 -11.36 0.38
N ASP A 124 0.29 -11.01 1.44
CA ASP A 124 0.47 -11.53 2.80
C ASP A 124 1.85 -11.23 3.42
N CYS A 125 2.39 -10.04 3.16
CA CYS A 125 3.63 -9.59 3.78
C CYS A 125 3.49 -9.50 5.30
N THR A 126 4.56 -9.84 6.00
CA THR A 126 4.67 -9.70 7.46
C THR A 126 5.60 -8.57 7.85
N GLN A 127 6.43 -8.10 6.92
CA GLN A 127 7.38 -7.01 7.15
C GLN A 127 7.64 -6.25 5.85
N LEU A 128 7.86 -4.94 5.96
CA LEU A 128 8.20 -4.04 4.87
C LEU A 128 9.42 -3.21 5.27
N GLU A 129 10.39 -3.08 4.36
CA GLU A 129 11.61 -2.29 4.58
C GLU A 129 12.01 -1.57 3.29
N ILE A 130 12.83 -0.55 3.39
CA ILE A 130 13.47 0.10 2.25
C ILE A 130 14.92 -0.37 2.15
N GLY A 131 15.35 -0.74 0.95
CA GLY A 131 16.71 -1.19 0.72
C GLY A 131 17.14 -1.09 -0.73
N ASP A 132 18.43 -1.34 -0.94
CA ASP A 132 19.06 -1.33 -2.26
C ASP A 132 19.17 -2.75 -2.79
N HIS A 133 18.97 -2.93 -4.09
CA HIS A 133 19.07 -4.22 -4.75
C HIS A 133 20.00 -4.17 -5.95
N LYS A 134 20.84 -5.19 -6.09
CA LYS A 134 21.65 -5.40 -7.28
C LYS A 134 21.20 -6.67 -7.98
N ASP A 135 20.73 -6.52 -9.21
CA ASP A 135 20.37 -7.66 -10.04
C ASP A 135 21.62 -8.46 -10.41
N ALA A 136 21.66 -9.73 -10.02
CA ALA A 136 22.83 -10.58 -10.23
C ALA A 136 23.08 -10.94 -11.70
N LYS A 137 22.04 -10.86 -12.56
CA LYS A 137 22.14 -11.21 -13.98
C LYS A 137 22.58 -10.02 -14.84
N THR A 138 22.02 -8.85 -14.56
CA THR A 138 22.28 -7.64 -15.35
C THR A 138 23.33 -6.73 -14.73
N GLY A 139 23.65 -6.92 -13.44
CA GLY A 139 24.52 -6.04 -12.67
C GLY A 139 23.88 -4.66 -12.36
N THR A 140 22.60 -4.47 -12.71
CA THR A 140 21.88 -3.20 -12.50
C THR A 140 21.67 -2.98 -11.00
N GLU A 141 22.00 -1.78 -10.52
CA GLU A 141 21.76 -1.36 -9.14
C GLU A 141 20.48 -0.52 -9.07
N TYR A 142 19.62 -0.90 -8.15
CA TYR A 142 18.36 -0.21 -7.81
C TYR A 142 18.46 0.33 -6.39
N LYS A 143 18.04 1.57 -6.20
CA LYS A 143 18.07 2.26 -4.91
C LYS A 143 16.66 2.42 -4.36
N ASN A 144 16.55 2.35 -3.04
CA ASN A 144 15.31 2.66 -2.31
C ASN A 144 14.10 1.82 -2.75
N LEU A 145 14.30 0.53 -3.00
CA LEU A 145 13.19 -0.39 -3.29
C LEU A 145 12.46 -0.79 -2.01
N LEU A 146 11.18 -1.12 -2.18
CA LEU A 146 10.39 -1.76 -1.13
C LEU A 146 10.76 -3.24 -1.04
N TYR A 147 11.34 -3.66 0.09
CA TYR A 147 11.49 -5.07 0.44
C TYR A 147 10.17 -5.57 1.01
N GLN A 148 9.60 -6.55 0.32
CA GLN A 148 8.31 -7.15 0.64
C GLN A 148 8.60 -8.54 1.20
N ILE A 149 8.53 -8.64 2.53
CA ILE A 149 9.00 -9.81 3.28
C ILE A 149 7.79 -10.63 3.71
N ARG A 150 7.80 -11.92 3.35
CA ARG A 150 6.73 -12.85 3.70
C ARG A 150 7.26 -14.24 4.03
N PRO A 151 6.57 -15.03 4.86
CA PRO A 151 6.86 -16.44 5.01
C PRO A 151 6.65 -17.19 3.68
N ALA A 152 7.61 -18.02 3.30
CA ALA A 152 7.48 -18.97 2.22
C ALA A 152 6.92 -20.33 2.75
N PHE A 153 6.77 -21.30 1.85
CA PHE A 153 6.19 -22.59 2.18
C PHE A 153 6.82 -23.26 3.41
N GLY A 154 5.98 -23.79 4.30
CA GLY A 154 6.42 -24.52 5.49
C GLY A 154 6.76 -23.68 6.72
N GLY A 155 6.64 -22.34 6.66
CA GLY A 155 6.80 -21.46 7.82
C GLY A 155 8.25 -21.18 8.28
N ASN A 156 9.21 -21.95 7.80
CA ASN A 156 10.63 -21.84 8.21
C ASN A 156 11.50 -21.03 7.23
N ILE A 157 10.96 -20.63 6.10
CA ILE A 157 11.67 -19.86 5.07
C ILE A 157 11.00 -18.49 4.95
N ILE A 158 11.81 -17.43 4.98
CA ILE A 158 11.37 -16.06 4.74
C ILE A 158 11.86 -15.65 3.35
N ALA A 159 10.93 -15.18 2.51
CA ALA A 159 11.23 -14.64 1.19
C ALA A 159 11.22 -13.11 1.23
N THR A 160 12.27 -12.48 0.72
CA THR A 160 12.29 -11.04 0.42
C THR A 160 12.07 -10.85 -1.07
N ILE A 161 11.00 -10.16 -1.42
CA ILE A 161 10.59 -9.93 -2.80
C ILE A 161 10.77 -8.43 -3.11
N VAL A 162 11.28 -8.13 -4.29
CA VAL A 162 11.45 -6.77 -4.80
C VAL A 162 10.80 -6.61 -6.17
N ASN A 163 10.34 -5.41 -6.46
CA ASN A 163 9.68 -5.03 -7.72
C ASN A 163 10.45 -3.88 -8.36
N PRO A 164 11.57 -4.15 -9.05
CA PRO A 164 12.47 -3.09 -9.51
C PRO A 164 11.93 -2.31 -10.71
N ASP A 165 11.12 -2.92 -11.59
CA ASP A 165 10.82 -2.37 -12.92
C ASP A 165 9.47 -1.67 -13.03
N HIS A 166 8.52 -1.93 -12.13
CA HIS A 166 7.15 -1.41 -12.22
C HIS A 166 6.76 -0.58 -10.99
N ARG A 167 5.87 0.37 -11.18
CA ARG A 167 5.28 1.23 -10.13
C ARG A 167 3.76 1.26 -10.27
N PRO A 168 3.05 1.37 -9.13
CA PRO A 168 3.58 1.33 -7.76
C PRO A 168 4.10 -0.06 -7.39
N GLN A 169 5.04 -0.12 -6.43
CA GLN A 169 5.38 -1.37 -5.74
C GLN A 169 4.24 -1.69 -4.77
N MET A 170 3.59 -2.84 -4.93
CA MET A 170 2.35 -3.15 -4.22
C MET A 170 2.50 -4.32 -3.26
N ALA A 171 1.90 -4.19 -2.08
CA ALA A 171 1.87 -5.25 -1.08
C ALA A 171 0.53 -5.30 -0.35
N THR A 172 0.04 -6.50 -0.03
CA THR A 172 -0.90 -6.69 1.08
C THR A 172 -0.16 -7.11 2.33
N VAL A 173 -0.53 -6.57 3.49
CA VAL A 173 0.18 -6.75 4.76
C VAL A 173 -0.76 -7.34 5.80
N ARG A 174 -0.29 -8.34 6.52
CA ARG A 174 -1.07 -9.00 7.59
C ARG A 174 -1.20 -8.09 8.80
N GLU A 175 -2.38 -8.09 9.39
CA GLU A 175 -2.69 -7.44 10.66
C GLU A 175 -1.85 -8.01 11.82
N GLY A 176 -1.51 -7.17 12.81
CA GLY A 176 -0.82 -7.57 14.05
C GLY A 176 0.64 -8.00 13.85
N LYS A 177 1.25 -7.71 12.68
CA LYS A 177 2.67 -8.02 12.40
C LYS A 177 3.53 -6.76 12.27
N SER A 178 2.96 -5.59 12.06
CA SER A 178 3.66 -4.33 12.26
C SER A 178 3.52 -3.95 13.73
N GLU A 179 4.56 -4.21 14.53
CA GLU A 179 4.57 -3.80 15.94
C GLU A 179 4.25 -2.31 16.02
N ALA A 180 3.09 -1.99 16.61
CA ALA A 180 2.80 -0.67 17.11
C ALA A 180 3.77 -0.40 18.27
N LYS A 181 4.81 0.39 18.02
CA LYS A 181 5.63 0.99 19.06
C LYS A 181 5.08 2.35 19.42
#